data_9bf3708fcef4d70ce7c6eb6b7f2dbcaa
#
_entry.id   9bf3708fcef4d70ce7c6eb6b7f2dbcaa
#
_cell.length_a   1.000
_cell.length_b   1.000
_cell.length_c   1.000
_cell.angle_alpha   90.00
_cell.angle_beta   90.00
_cell.angle_gamma   90.00
#
_symmetry.space_group_name_H-M   'P 1'
#
loop_
_entity.id
_entity.type
_entity.pdbx_description
1 polymer ?
#
loop_
_entity_poly.entity_id
_entity_poly.type
_entity_poly.pdbx_seq_one_letter_code
_entity_poly.pdbx_strand_id
1 'polypeptide(L)'
;MLNKIKNNIFLKSTLVLLIGGVIGKLVGFVLRIIVTRKLGAEGMGLYSLLAPTSSLLSVIATLSYPTALSKIISEKSSRTKTLFTSIIPLSIIINIFIIGITILLAPTLSTLLKNETLYFPIICLSLVTPFISISSIIKGYFWGKQNMFPYMLSNFIEQITRLILITLFINKFLSISLTHAISFIILVNAAGEVVSQLVMMYFFPKNIRPSINDFNKNDIKKVMDICVPSTSSKIIGSISYFLEPIVLTNVLMYVGYSKDFIVYEYGVINAYAMSLLLMPQFFTQNMATSLVPELSKYYSLGNNEMCKKRIKQIVLISCSIGGLSTLIITLFPTFFLNILYHTTLGLDYIRLLSPFTILFYIEYPLINALQALGKSKSAMKCTIISSIVRLISIASLSLLKIGMYSLILSIIINLLLSTYLYTKEIKKVLSN
;
A
#
# COMPACT_ATOMS: atom_id res chain seq x y z
N MET A 1 -13.70 -7.43 31.44
CA MET A 1 -12.99 -6.91 30.26
C MET A 1 -13.94 -6.27 29.25
N LEU A 2 -15.01 -6.93 28.85
CA LEU A 2 -16.03 -6.42 27.90
C LEU A 2 -16.71 -5.11 28.33
N ASN A 3 -17.01 -4.91 29.61
CA ASN A 3 -17.62 -3.68 30.10
C ASN A 3 -16.66 -2.46 30.10
N LYS A 4 -15.35 -2.65 30.23
CA LYS A 4 -14.34 -1.60 30.06
C LYS A 4 -14.19 -1.17 28.59
N ILE A 5 -14.44 -2.08 27.65
CA ILE A 5 -14.40 -1.81 26.20
C ILE A 5 -15.62 -1.00 25.77
N LYS A 6 -16.79 -1.28 26.39
CA LYS A 6 -18.06 -0.61 26.04
C LYS A 6 -18.06 0.88 26.32
N ASN A 7 -17.31 1.33 27.33
CA ASN A 7 -17.24 2.72 27.76
C ASN A 7 -16.03 3.50 27.23
N ASN A 8 -15.11 2.87 26.50
CA ASN A 8 -13.93 3.55 25.97
C ASN A 8 -14.03 3.68 24.44
N ILE A 9 -14.38 4.89 23.98
CA ILE A 9 -14.54 5.24 22.55
C ILE A 9 -13.31 4.83 21.73
N PHE A 10 -12.11 5.02 22.26
CA PHE A 10 -10.86 4.66 21.61
C PHE A 10 -10.74 3.15 21.38
N LEU A 11 -11.00 2.34 22.42
CA LEU A 11 -10.95 0.87 22.31
C LEU A 11 -12.00 0.34 21.33
N LYS A 12 -13.19 0.91 21.34
CA LYS A 12 -14.27 0.55 20.41
C LYS A 12 -13.90 0.89 18.97
N SER A 13 -13.37 2.08 18.71
CA SER A 13 -12.91 2.51 17.38
C SER A 13 -11.76 1.65 16.86
N THR A 14 -10.82 1.29 17.73
CA THR A 14 -9.69 0.40 17.37
C THR A 14 -10.16 -1.00 17.01
N LEU A 15 -11.09 -1.59 17.78
CA LEU A 15 -11.66 -2.90 17.47
C LEU A 15 -12.45 -2.90 16.16
N VAL A 16 -13.25 -1.85 15.91
CA VAL A 16 -13.97 -1.66 14.65
C VAL A 16 -13.00 -1.61 13.47
N LEU A 17 -11.90 -0.86 13.59
CA LEU A 17 -10.86 -0.80 12.57
C LEU A 17 -10.18 -2.16 12.33
N LEU A 18 -9.87 -2.90 13.40
CA LEU A 18 -9.23 -4.21 13.29
C LEU A 18 -10.14 -5.19 12.56
N ILE A 19 -11.39 -5.35 13.00
CA ILE A 19 -12.36 -6.27 12.40
C ILE A 19 -12.67 -5.87 10.95
N GLY A 20 -12.99 -4.60 10.72
CA GLY A 20 -13.28 -4.09 9.38
C GLY A 20 -12.07 -4.17 8.44
N GLY A 21 -10.87 -3.93 8.97
CA GLY A 21 -9.63 -4.09 8.23
C GLY A 21 -9.38 -5.54 7.80
N VAL A 22 -9.63 -6.51 8.67
CA VAL A 22 -9.52 -7.95 8.34
C VAL A 22 -10.53 -8.33 7.27
N ILE A 23 -11.80 -7.99 7.45
CA ILE A 23 -12.87 -8.33 6.48
C ILE A 23 -12.59 -7.67 5.12
N GLY A 24 -12.25 -6.39 5.09
CA GLY A 24 -11.90 -5.69 3.85
C GLY A 24 -10.70 -6.31 3.12
N LYS A 25 -9.68 -6.74 3.85
CA LYS A 25 -8.52 -7.46 3.29
C LYS A 25 -8.88 -8.83 2.73
N LEU A 26 -9.77 -9.57 3.40
CA LEU A 26 -10.26 -10.87 2.90
C LEU A 26 -11.04 -10.70 1.59
N VAL A 27 -11.95 -9.73 1.51
CA VAL A 27 -12.68 -9.44 0.26
C VAL A 27 -11.71 -8.99 -0.84
N GLY A 28 -10.75 -8.12 -0.52
CA GLY A 28 -9.70 -7.70 -1.46
C GLY A 28 -8.82 -8.86 -1.95
N PHE A 29 -8.55 -9.85 -1.10
CA PHE A 29 -7.83 -11.05 -1.49
C PHE A 29 -8.66 -11.94 -2.44
N VAL A 30 -9.95 -12.15 -2.15
CA VAL A 30 -10.87 -12.85 -3.07
C VAL A 30 -10.93 -12.14 -4.42
N LEU A 31 -11.06 -10.81 -4.42
CA LEU A 31 -11.02 -10.01 -5.64
C LEU A 31 -9.72 -10.25 -6.43
N ARG A 32 -8.58 -10.25 -5.75
CA ARG A 32 -7.28 -10.51 -6.39
C ARG A 32 -7.21 -11.90 -7.02
N ILE A 33 -7.74 -12.93 -6.35
CA ILE A 33 -7.81 -14.29 -6.91
C ILE A 33 -8.62 -14.28 -8.20
N ILE A 34 -9.80 -13.66 -8.21
CA ILE A 34 -10.67 -13.60 -9.40
C ILE A 34 -9.96 -12.88 -10.55
N VAL A 35 -9.35 -11.72 -10.27
CA VAL A 35 -8.59 -10.95 -11.27
C VAL A 35 -7.44 -11.80 -11.83
N THR A 36 -6.67 -12.46 -10.97
CA THR A 36 -5.55 -13.31 -11.37
C THR A 36 -6.00 -14.49 -12.25
N ARG A 37 -7.11 -15.16 -11.89
CA ARG A 37 -7.66 -16.24 -12.69
C ARG A 37 -8.15 -15.78 -14.07
N LYS A 38 -8.70 -14.56 -14.16
CA LYS A 38 -9.23 -14.01 -15.41
C LYS A 38 -8.17 -13.45 -16.34
N LEU A 39 -7.17 -12.76 -15.80
CA LEU A 39 -6.10 -12.13 -16.57
C LEU A 39 -4.98 -13.10 -16.95
N GLY A 40 -4.79 -14.18 -16.17
CA GLY A 40 -3.65 -15.08 -16.34
C GLY A 40 -2.31 -14.42 -15.98
N ALA A 41 -1.21 -15.12 -16.27
CA ALA A 41 0.14 -14.63 -15.94
C ALA A 41 0.53 -13.38 -16.73
N GLU A 42 0.25 -13.35 -18.02
CA GLU A 42 0.56 -12.22 -18.91
C GLU A 42 -0.17 -10.94 -18.49
N GLY A 43 -1.51 -11.03 -18.33
CA GLY A 43 -2.29 -9.86 -17.92
C GLY A 43 -1.95 -9.37 -16.52
N MET A 44 -1.65 -10.28 -15.61
CA MET A 44 -1.17 -9.92 -14.27
C MET A 44 0.24 -9.33 -14.32
N GLY A 45 1.06 -9.73 -15.27
CA GLY A 45 2.36 -9.10 -15.54
C GLY A 45 2.22 -7.64 -15.91
N LEU A 46 1.40 -7.35 -16.92
CA LEU A 46 1.09 -5.97 -17.33
C LEU A 46 0.48 -5.15 -16.20
N TYR A 47 -0.49 -5.71 -15.48
CA TYR A 47 -1.12 -5.05 -14.34
C TYR A 47 -0.12 -4.78 -13.20
N SER A 48 0.78 -5.72 -12.92
CA SER A 48 1.78 -5.59 -11.86
C SER A 48 2.88 -4.57 -12.21
N LEU A 49 3.25 -4.43 -13.50
CA LEU A 49 4.16 -3.38 -13.96
C LEU A 49 3.61 -1.96 -13.72
N LEU A 50 2.29 -1.81 -13.68
CA LEU A 50 1.61 -0.55 -13.38
C LEU A 50 1.47 -0.25 -11.88
N ALA A 51 1.58 -1.26 -11.02
CA ALA A 51 1.36 -1.11 -9.58
C ALA A 51 2.29 -0.06 -8.92
N PRO A 52 3.60 0.01 -9.26
CA PRO A 52 4.47 1.05 -8.73
C PRO A 52 4.09 2.46 -9.18
N THR A 53 3.71 2.63 -10.45
CA THR A 53 3.20 3.91 -10.98
C THR A 53 1.92 4.33 -10.26
N SER A 54 0.97 3.39 -10.08
CA SER A 54 -0.26 3.61 -9.31
C SER A 54 0.03 4.03 -7.86
N SER A 55 1.00 3.38 -7.21
CA SER A 55 1.43 3.71 -5.85
C SER A 55 1.99 5.14 -5.76
N LEU A 56 2.87 5.53 -6.67
CA LEU A 56 3.47 6.86 -6.71
C LEU A 56 2.39 7.94 -6.93
N LEU A 57 1.52 7.76 -7.92
CA LEU A 57 0.42 8.68 -8.20
C LEU A 57 -0.53 8.81 -7.00
N SER A 58 -0.85 7.70 -6.33
CA SER A 58 -1.70 7.69 -5.13
C SER A 58 -1.06 8.45 -3.96
N VAL A 59 0.24 8.32 -3.74
CA VAL A 59 0.97 9.06 -2.69
C VAL A 59 0.95 10.56 -2.97
N ILE A 60 1.18 10.96 -4.23
CA ILE A 60 1.15 12.38 -4.63
C ILE A 60 -0.28 12.93 -4.52
N ALA A 61 -1.28 12.19 -4.99
CA ALA A 61 -2.68 12.61 -4.97
C ALA A 61 -3.25 12.78 -3.56
N THR A 62 -2.93 11.86 -2.64
CA THR A 62 -3.44 11.90 -1.26
C THR A 62 -2.77 12.95 -0.40
N LEU A 63 -1.56 13.42 -0.75
CA LEU A 63 -0.78 14.44 -0.02
C LEU A 63 -0.80 14.27 1.50
N SER A 64 -0.93 13.03 2.00
CA SER A 64 -1.08 12.75 3.43
C SER A 64 -2.24 13.52 4.12
N TYR A 65 -3.27 13.96 3.38
CA TYR A 65 -4.44 14.66 3.92
C TYR A 65 -5.05 13.98 5.15
N PRO A 66 -5.21 12.64 5.19
CA PRO A 66 -5.80 12.02 6.38
C PRO A 66 -5.03 12.34 7.66
N THR A 67 -3.71 12.34 7.60
CA THR A 67 -2.84 12.61 8.76
C THR A 67 -2.93 14.08 9.19
N ALA A 68 -2.86 15.01 8.24
CA ALA A 68 -2.90 16.44 8.52
C ALA A 68 -4.27 16.87 9.06
N LEU A 69 -5.34 16.47 8.36
CA LEU A 69 -6.70 16.82 8.77
C LEU A 69 -7.10 16.17 10.10
N SER A 70 -6.73 14.90 10.34
CA SER A 70 -7.02 14.25 11.60
C SER A 70 -6.36 14.98 12.78
N LYS A 71 -5.12 15.44 12.63
CA LYS A 71 -4.43 16.22 13.65
C LYS A 71 -5.14 17.54 13.93
N ILE A 72 -5.41 18.35 12.90
CA ILE A 72 -6.01 19.68 13.06
C ILE A 72 -7.44 19.60 13.62
N ILE A 73 -8.24 18.61 13.16
CA ILE A 73 -9.62 18.43 13.60
C ILE A 73 -9.67 17.92 15.05
N SER A 74 -8.73 17.09 15.48
CA SER A 74 -8.64 16.64 16.87
C SER A 74 -8.28 17.75 17.82
N GLU A 75 -7.47 18.73 17.38
CA GLU A 75 -7.06 19.89 18.19
C GLU A 75 -8.16 20.97 18.21
N LYS A 76 -8.78 21.29 17.09
CA LYS A 76 -9.76 22.39 16.94
C LYS A 76 -10.94 22.02 16.03
N SER A 77 -11.95 21.41 16.63
CA SER A 77 -13.16 20.95 15.91
C SER A 77 -13.99 22.07 15.25
N SER A 78 -13.93 23.31 15.74
CA SER A 78 -14.73 24.45 15.24
C SER A 78 -14.38 24.92 13.82
N ARG A 79 -13.18 24.58 13.31
CA ARG A 79 -12.71 25.00 11.97
C ARG A 79 -12.91 23.95 10.88
N THR A 80 -13.66 22.90 11.16
CA THR A 80 -13.80 21.80 10.19
C THR A 80 -14.38 22.27 8.86
N LYS A 81 -15.38 23.15 8.89
CA LYS A 81 -16.03 23.67 7.67
C LYS A 81 -15.05 24.45 6.78
N THR A 82 -14.30 25.39 7.35
CA THR A 82 -13.32 26.23 6.62
C THR A 82 -12.18 25.39 6.05
N LEU A 83 -11.74 24.35 6.77
CA LEU A 83 -10.73 23.39 6.29
C LEU A 83 -11.19 22.67 5.02
N PHE A 84 -12.41 22.11 5.03
CA PHE A 84 -12.94 21.39 3.86
C PHE A 84 -13.15 22.32 2.67
N THR A 85 -13.73 23.50 2.92
CA THR A 85 -13.96 24.53 1.87
C THR A 85 -12.64 24.94 1.21
N SER A 86 -11.53 25.00 1.96
CA SER A 86 -10.24 25.46 1.45
C SER A 86 -9.43 24.33 0.79
N ILE A 87 -9.51 23.11 1.30
CA ILE A 87 -8.65 22.00 0.86
C ILE A 87 -9.22 21.25 -0.34
N ILE A 88 -10.55 21.10 -0.47
CA ILE A 88 -11.15 20.40 -1.61
C ILE A 88 -10.81 21.06 -2.95
N PRO A 89 -10.99 22.38 -3.15
CA PRO A 89 -10.61 23.03 -4.40
C PRO A 89 -9.13 22.91 -4.71
N LEU A 90 -8.28 23.09 -3.70
CA LEU A 90 -6.82 22.91 -3.85
C LEU A 90 -6.48 21.49 -4.31
N SER A 91 -7.10 20.50 -3.70
CA SER A 91 -6.93 19.09 -4.06
C SER A 91 -7.35 18.81 -5.51
N ILE A 92 -8.46 19.38 -5.97
CA ILE A 92 -8.93 19.25 -7.36
C ILE A 92 -7.91 19.86 -8.33
N ILE A 93 -7.41 21.06 -8.06
CA ILE A 93 -6.39 21.73 -8.89
C ILE A 93 -5.12 20.87 -8.99
N ILE A 94 -4.63 20.37 -7.87
CA ILE A 94 -3.45 19.49 -7.83
C ILE A 94 -3.69 18.21 -8.65
N ASN A 95 -4.86 17.61 -8.55
CA ASN A 95 -5.17 16.39 -9.31
C ASN A 95 -5.33 16.65 -10.81
N ILE A 96 -5.90 17.79 -11.22
CA ILE A 96 -5.91 18.21 -12.64
C ILE A 96 -4.47 18.32 -13.17
N PHE A 97 -3.56 18.91 -12.37
CA PHE A 97 -2.15 18.99 -12.74
C PHE A 97 -1.48 17.61 -12.81
N ILE A 98 -1.77 16.69 -11.87
CA ILE A 98 -1.30 15.31 -11.90
C ILE A 98 -1.77 14.60 -13.17
N ILE A 99 -3.05 14.73 -13.52
CA ILE A 99 -3.62 14.14 -14.75
C ILE A 99 -2.90 14.70 -15.98
N GLY A 100 -2.78 16.03 -16.09
CA GLY A 100 -2.09 16.68 -17.21
C GLY A 100 -0.64 16.20 -17.38
N ILE A 101 0.14 16.19 -16.29
CA ILE A 101 1.52 15.69 -16.31
C ILE A 101 1.56 14.20 -16.68
N THR A 102 0.67 13.38 -16.12
CA THR A 102 0.65 11.94 -16.41
C THR A 102 0.32 11.68 -17.88
N ILE A 103 -0.64 12.39 -18.47
CA ILE A 103 -0.96 12.28 -19.89
C ILE A 103 0.26 12.64 -20.76
N LEU A 104 0.97 13.73 -20.43
CA LEU A 104 2.17 14.15 -21.14
C LEU A 104 3.32 13.15 -21.01
N LEU A 105 3.47 12.53 -19.83
CA LEU A 105 4.53 11.57 -19.57
C LEU A 105 4.16 10.12 -19.93
N ALA A 106 2.89 9.82 -20.21
CA ALA A 106 2.43 8.46 -20.50
C ALA A 106 3.18 7.79 -21.67
N PRO A 107 3.47 8.48 -22.80
CA PRO A 107 4.28 7.89 -23.87
C PRO A 107 5.68 7.50 -23.37
N THR A 108 6.34 8.42 -22.66
CA THR A 108 7.67 8.19 -22.10
C THR A 108 7.69 7.06 -21.09
N LEU A 109 6.67 6.98 -20.22
CA LEU A 109 6.56 5.89 -19.23
C LEU A 109 6.32 4.53 -19.90
N SER A 110 5.49 4.47 -20.93
CA SER A 110 5.25 3.23 -21.67
C SER A 110 6.52 2.75 -22.40
N THR A 111 7.30 3.65 -22.96
CA THR A 111 8.59 3.32 -23.59
C THR A 111 9.65 2.93 -22.56
N LEU A 112 9.70 3.57 -21.38
CA LEU A 112 10.59 3.19 -20.28
C LEU A 112 10.27 1.79 -19.72
N LEU A 113 8.98 1.43 -19.66
CA LEU A 113 8.53 0.09 -19.31
C LEU A 113 8.67 -0.91 -20.46
N LYS A 114 9.21 -0.46 -21.62
CA LYS A 114 9.35 -1.27 -22.83
C LYS A 114 8.04 -1.91 -23.30
N ASN A 115 6.91 -1.25 -23.02
CA ASN A 115 5.60 -1.78 -23.35
C ASN A 115 4.59 -0.68 -23.70
N GLU A 116 4.42 -0.44 -25.00
CA GLU A 116 3.51 0.59 -25.51
C GLU A 116 2.03 0.33 -25.21
N THR A 117 1.65 -0.94 -25.00
CA THR A 117 0.26 -1.27 -24.64
C THR A 117 -0.15 -0.70 -23.27
N LEU A 118 0.82 -0.30 -22.43
CA LEU A 118 0.59 0.32 -21.12
C LEU A 118 0.22 1.80 -21.21
N TYR A 119 0.34 2.46 -22.37
CA TYR A 119 0.01 3.87 -22.55
C TYR A 119 -1.39 4.22 -22.04
N PHE A 120 -2.42 3.53 -22.54
CA PHE A 120 -3.79 3.79 -22.14
C PHE A 120 -4.08 3.43 -20.66
N PRO A 121 -3.64 2.30 -20.12
CA PRO A 121 -3.73 2.01 -18.67
C PRO A 121 -3.06 3.07 -17.78
N ILE A 122 -1.92 3.66 -18.18
CA ILE A 122 -1.25 4.73 -17.42
C ILE A 122 -2.15 5.97 -17.33
N ILE A 123 -2.81 6.35 -18.42
CA ILE A 123 -3.78 7.44 -18.41
C ILE A 123 -4.94 7.11 -17.46
N CYS A 124 -5.49 5.89 -17.53
CA CYS A 124 -6.55 5.46 -16.63
C CYS A 124 -6.15 5.56 -15.15
N LEU A 125 -4.89 5.26 -14.79
CA LEU A 125 -4.39 5.45 -13.42
C LEU A 125 -4.51 6.89 -12.94
N SER A 126 -4.19 7.86 -13.81
CA SER A 126 -4.29 9.28 -13.43
C SER A 126 -5.72 9.73 -13.18
N LEU A 127 -6.69 9.19 -13.94
CA LEU A 127 -8.11 9.50 -13.77
C LEU A 127 -8.69 9.02 -12.43
N VAL A 128 -8.04 8.06 -11.78
CA VAL A 128 -8.45 7.58 -10.45
C VAL A 128 -8.02 8.55 -9.33
N THR A 129 -6.97 9.34 -9.55
CA THR A 129 -6.34 10.16 -8.50
C THR A 129 -7.26 11.19 -7.82
N PRO A 130 -8.18 11.91 -8.51
CA PRO A 130 -9.08 12.85 -7.84
C PRO A 130 -10.00 12.16 -6.83
N PHE A 131 -10.49 10.98 -7.17
CA PHE A 131 -11.37 10.22 -6.29
C PHE A 131 -10.62 9.73 -5.05
N ILE A 132 -9.41 9.19 -5.19
CA ILE A 132 -8.55 8.82 -4.05
C ILE A 132 -8.27 10.04 -3.16
N SER A 133 -8.00 11.19 -3.75
CA SER A 133 -7.69 12.41 -3.03
C SER A 133 -8.88 12.92 -2.20
N ILE A 134 -10.07 13.00 -2.78
CA ILE A 134 -11.29 13.41 -2.07
C ILE A 134 -11.63 12.40 -0.95
N SER A 135 -11.56 11.09 -1.22
CA SER A 135 -11.73 10.07 -0.19
C SER A 135 -10.76 10.27 0.96
N SER A 136 -9.51 10.59 0.68
CA SER A 136 -8.48 10.79 1.71
C SER A 136 -8.78 12.00 2.61
N ILE A 137 -9.35 13.07 2.05
CA ILE A 137 -9.79 14.24 2.80
C ILE A 137 -10.95 13.87 3.75
N ILE A 138 -11.96 13.15 3.26
CA ILE A 138 -13.11 12.74 4.07
C ILE A 138 -12.67 11.73 5.17
N LYS A 139 -11.77 10.81 4.84
CA LYS A 139 -11.15 9.88 5.81
C LYS A 139 -10.49 10.65 6.96
N GLY A 140 -9.78 11.74 6.66
CA GLY A 140 -9.14 12.61 7.65
C GLY A 140 -10.11 13.19 8.68
N TYR A 141 -11.33 13.51 8.27
CA TYR A 141 -12.39 13.95 9.20
C TYR A 141 -12.75 12.88 10.22
N PHE A 142 -13.08 11.67 9.73
CA PHE A 142 -13.51 10.58 10.63
C PHE A 142 -12.36 10.14 11.55
N TRP A 143 -11.12 10.18 11.09
CA TRP A 143 -9.94 9.92 11.92
C TRP A 143 -9.77 10.97 13.01
N GLY A 144 -9.93 12.26 12.66
CA GLY A 144 -9.86 13.36 13.63
C GLY A 144 -10.96 13.34 14.68
N LYS A 145 -12.14 12.84 14.30
CA LYS A 145 -13.26 12.64 15.23
C LYS A 145 -13.23 11.30 15.98
N GLN A 146 -12.21 10.46 15.73
CA GLN A 146 -12.10 9.12 16.30
C GLN A 146 -13.32 8.22 16.04
N ASN A 147 -14.12 8.54 15.02
CA ASN A 147 -15.27 7.75 14.60
C ASN A 147 -14.90 6.92 13.36
N MET A 148 -14.42 5.70 13.60
CA MET A 148 -13.89 4.84 12.53
C MET A 148 -14.95 4.00 11.81
N PHE A 149 -16.18 3.96 12.31
CA PHE A 149 -17.25 3.14 11.74
C PHE A 149 -17.60 3.52 10.29
N PRO A 150 -17.84 4.82 9.95
CA PRO A 150 -18.12 5.20 8.56
C PRO A 150 -16.99 4.85 7.60
N TYR A 151 -15.74 5.02 8.02
CA TYR A 151 -14.57 4.63 7.23
C TYR A 151 -14.50 3.12 7.01
N MET A 152 -14.71 2.32 8.06
CA MET A 152 -14.74 0.86 7.95
C MET A 152 -15.83 0.39 6.98
N LEU A 153 -17.05 0.90 7.17
CA LEU A 153 -18.19 0.53 6.32
C LEU A 153 -17.97 0.94 4.85
N SER A 154 -17.45 2.14 4.63
CA SER A 154 -17.15 2.63 3.27
C SER A 154 -16.11 1.75 2.57
N ASN A 155 -15.04 1.35 3.28
CA ASN A 155 -14.01 0.46 2.74
C ASN A 155 -14.58 -0.92 2.39
N PHE A 156 -15.43 -1.47 3.24
CA PHE A 156 -16.09 -2.74 2.99
C PHE A 156 -16.99 -2.70 1.75
N ILE A 157 -17.86 -1.68 1.66
CA ILE A 157 -18.76 -1.49 0.51
C ILE A 157 -17.96 -1.23 -0.77
N GLU A 158 -16.87 -0.48 -0.70
CA GLU A 158 -15.92 -0.25 -1.78
C GLU A 158 -15.39 -1.58 -2.35
N GLN A 159 -14.90 -2.47 -1.49
CA GLN A 159 -14.38 -3.78 -1.93
C GLN A 159 -15.46 -4.65 -2.55
N ILE A 160 -16.67 -4.65 -1.99
CA ILE A 160 -17.81 -5.37 -2.57
C ILE A 160 -18.18 -4.79 -3.93
N THR A 161 -18.23 -3.46 -4.07
CA THR A 161 -18.53 -2.80 -5.35
C THR A 161 -17.52 -3.20 -6.41
N ARG A 162 -16.22 -3.18 -6.08
CA ARG A 162 -15.14 -3.65 -6.99
C ARG A 162 -15.33 -5.11 -7.38
N LEU A 163 -15.64 -5.96 -6.40
CA LEU A 163 -15.86 -7.39 -6.63
C LEU A 163 -17.03 -7.63 -7.60
N ILE A 164 -18.17 -6.97 -7.39
CA ILE A 164 -19.35 -7.07 -8.24
C ILE A 164 -19.03 -6.58 -9.65
N LEU A 165 -18.50 -5.37 -9.80
CA LEU A 165 -18.21 -4.77 -11.10
C LEU A 165 -17.22 -5.61 -11.91
N ILE A 166 -16.14 -6.08 -11.29
CA ILE A 166 -15.16 -6.92 -11.97
C ILE A 166 -15.77 -8.25 -12.36
N THR A 167 -16.49 -8.93 -11.46
CA THR A 167 -17.08 -10.25 -11.77
C THR A 167 -18.08 -10.18 -12.92
N LEU A 168 -18.89 -9.13 -12.97
CA LEU A 168 -19.91 -8.96 -14.01
C LEU A 168 -19.35 -8.58 -15.37
N PHE A 169 -18.36 -7.67 -15.41
CA PHE A 169 -17.98 -7.00 -16.65
C PHE A 169 -16.61 -7.39 -17.20
N ILE A 170 -15.72 -8.03 -16.44
CA ILE A 170 -14.35 -8.31 -16.88
C ILE A 170 -14.29 -9.10 -18.17
N ASN A 171 -15.18 -10.09 -18.34
CA ASN A 171 -15.20 -10.94 -19.56
C ASN A 171 -15.49 -10.11 -20.82
N LYS A 172 -16.35 -9.09 -20.73
CA LYS A 172 -16.66 -8.20 -21.84
C LYS A 172 -15.44 -7.38 -22.27
N PHE A 173 -14.61 -6.94 -21.35
CA PHE A 173 -13.40 -6.20 -21.68
C PHE A 173 -12.26 -7.11 -22.13
N LEU A 174 -12.18 -8.34 -21.61
CA LEU A 174 -11.24 -9.35 -22.07
C LEU A 174 -11.50 -9.78 -23.52
N SER A 175 -12.76 -9.81 -23.98
CA SER A 175 -13.08 -10.13 -25.37
C SER A 175 -12.62 -9.04 -26.36
N ILE A 176 -12.34 -7.81 -25.89
CA ILE A 176 -11.78 -6.72 -26.72
C ILE A 176 -10.26 -6.85 -26.74
N SER A 177 -9.61 -6.75 -25.60
CA SER A 177 -8.17 -6.98 -25.43
C SER A 177 -7.79 -7.03 -23.94
N LEU A 178 -6.60 -7.58 -23.67
CA LEU A 178 -6.02 -7.64 -22.34
C LEU A 178 -5.80 -6.22 -21.74
N THR A 179 -5.34 -5.28 -22.58
CA THR A 179 -5.14 -3.88 -22.21
C THR A 179 -6.44 -3.18 -21.77
N HIS A 180 -7.55 -3.44 -22.48
CA HIS A 180 -8.85 -2.90 -22.10
C HIS A 180 -9.34 -3.49 -20.79
N ALA A 181 -9.13 -4.78 -20.55
CA ALA A 181 -9.48 -5.41 -19.28
C ALA A 181 -8.69 -4.82 -18.09
N ILE A 182 -7.39 -4.58 -18.26
CA ILE A 182 -6.54 -3.93 -17.25
C ILE A 182 -7.02 -2.51 -16.97
N SER A 183 -7.28 -1.72 -18.03
CA SER A 183 -7.80 -0.37 -17.91
C SER A 183 -9.15 -0.33 -17.20
N PHE A 184 -10.03 -1.28 -17.51
CA PHE A 184 -11.30 -1.43 -16.82
C PHE A 184 -11.10 -1.72 -15.32
N ILE A 185 -10.21 -2.65 -14.94
CA ILE A 185 -9.91 -2.95 -13.53
C ILE A 185 -9.41 -1.69 -12.81
N ILE A 186 -8.56 -0.89 -13.47
CA ILE A 186 -8.07 0.38 -12.92
C ILE A 186 -9.24 1.37 -12.71
N LEU A 187 -10.14 1.52 -13.69
CA LEU A 187 -11.29 2.42 -13.58
C LEU A 187 -12.32 1.94 -12.55
N VAL A 188 -12.46 0.63 -12.34
CA VAL A 188 -13.28 0.09 -11.25
C VAL A 188 -12.78 0.56 -9.88
N ASN A 189 -11.46 0.83 -9.72
CA ASN A 189 -10.98 1.45 -8.49
C ASN A 189 -11.56 2.85 -8.28
N ALA A 190 -11.71 3.66 -9.35
CA ALA A 190 -12.38 4.95 -9.25
C ALA A 190 -13.86 4.80 -8.85
N ALA A 191 -14.58 3.87 -9.48
CA ALA A 191 -15.98 3.58 -9.12
C ALA A 191 -16.11 3.16 -7.65
N GLY A 192 -15.21 2.29 -7.17
CA GLY A 192 -15.15 1.90 -5.76
C GLY A 192 -14.92 3.08 -4.82
N GLU A 193 -13.98 3.98 -5.16
CA GLU A 193 -13.72 5.19 -4.37
C GLU A 193 -14.93 6.14 -4.37
N VAL A 194 -15.65 6.30 -5.49
CA VAL A 194 -16.88 7.10 -5.55
C VAL A 194 -17.93 6.54 -4.58
N VAL A 195 -18.17 5.23 -4.60
CA VAL A 195 -19.11 4.59 -3.69
C VAL A 195 -18.67 4.74 -2.24
N SER A 196 -17.38 4.56 -1.95
CA SER A 196 -16.79 4.80 -0.62
C SER A 196 -17.05 6.24 -0.13
N GLN A 197 -16.88 7.23 -1.01
CA GLN A 197 -17.18 8.63 -0.72
C GLN A 197 -18.66 8.84 -0.39
N LEU A 198 -19.56 8.30 -1.20
CA LEU A 198 -21.01 8.42 -0.97
C LEU A 198 -21.41 7.84 0.39
N VAL A 199 -20.87 6.66 0.75
CA VAL A 199 -21.10 6.06 2.06
C VAL A 199 -20.57 6.95 3.18
N MET A 200 -19.36 7.47 3.07
CA MET A 200 -18.82 8.38 4.08
C MET A 200 -19.60 9.69 4.17
N MET A 201 -20.02 10.24 3.02
CA MET A 201 -20.82 11.47 2.97
C MET A 201 -22.21 11.32 3.60
N TYR A 202 -22.79 10.12 3.59
CA TYR A 202 -24.04 9.84 4.31
C TYR A 202 -23.90 10.07 5.83
N PHE A 203 -22.76 9.72 6.40
CA PHE A 203 -22.45 9.94 7.84
C PHE A 203 -21.85 11.33 8.10
N PHE A 204 -21.62 12.14 7.07
CA PHE A 204 -20.97 13.43 7.21
C PHE A 204 -21.98 14.49 7.69
N PRO A 205 -21.67 15.28 8.73
CA PRO A 205 -22.60 16.27 9.27
C PRO A 205 -22.99 17.33 8.21
N LYS A 206 -24.29 17.59 8.08
CA LYS A 206 -24.83 18.53 7.10
C LYS A 206 -24.33 19.97 7.29
N ASN A 207 -24.03 20.37 8.52
CA ASN A 207 -23.54 21.70 8.89
C ASN A 207 -22.07 21.96 8.48
N ILE A 208 -21.33 20.93 8.04
CA ILE A 208 -19.92 21.04 7.62
C ILE A 208 -19.79 21.07 6.09
N ARG A 209 -20.90 21.18 5.35
CA ARG A 209 -20.84 21.27 3.89
C ARG A 209 -20.00 22.47 3.45
N PRO A 210 -19.05 22.30 2.49
CA PRO A 210 -18.25 23.39 1.96
C PRO A 210 -19.12 24.52 1.41
N SER A 211 -18.70 25.77 1.68
CA SER A 211 -19.34 26.98 1.13
C SER A 211 -18.24 27.96 0.73
N ILE A 212 -18.35 28.57 -0.45
CA ILE A 212 -17.32 29.46 -1.01
C ILE A 212 -16.95 30.59 -0.03
N ASN A 213 -17.91 31.05 0.75
CA ASN A 213 -17.71 32.13 1.73
C ASN A 213 -16.80 31.75 2.92
N ASP A 214 -16.54 30.47 3.13
CA ASP A 214 -15.75 29.96 4.23
C ASP A 214 -14.28 29.67 3.83
N PHE A 215 -13.83 30.11 2.66
CA PHE A 215 -12.47 29.91 2.17
C PHE A 215 -11.42 30.66 3.01
N ASN A 216 -10.36 29.98 3.46
CA ASN A 216 -9.33 30.56 4.28
C ASN A 216 -7.93 30.09 3.88
N LYS A 217 -7.09 31.01 3.34
CA LYS A 217 -5.70 30.73 2.96
C LYS A 217 -4.83 30.25 4.12
N ASN A 218 -5.08 30.71 5.34
CA ASN A 218 -4.33 30.27 6.51
C ASN A 218 -4.58 28.79 6.86
N ASP A 219 -5.77 28.27 6.56
CA ASP A 219 -6.07 26.85 6.76
C ASP A 219 -5.35 26.00 5.73
N ILE A 220 -5.23 26.47 4.47
CA ILE A 220 -4.38 25.83 3.46
C ILE A 220 -2.93 25.73 3.96
N LYS A 221 -2.35 26.85 4.40
CA LYS A 221 -0.96 26.87 4.89
C LYS A 221 -0.74 25.86 6.02
N LYS A 222 -1.63 25.85 7.03
CA LYS A 222 -1.54 24.93 8.17
C LYS A 222 -1.59 23.45 7.74
N VAL A 223 -2.48 23.12 6.79
CA VAL A 223 -2.59 21.74 6.28
C VAL A 223 -1.34 21.40 5.48
N MET A 224 -0.86 22.29 4.61
CA MET A 224 0.32 22.05 3.78
C MET A 224 1.61 21.96 4.59
N ASP A 225 1.75 22.69 5.69
CA ASP A 225 2.89 22.59 6.62
C ASP A 225 3.04 21.17 7.22
N ILE A 226 1.94 20.41 7.29
CA ILE A 226 1.96 19.00 7.73
C ILE A 226 2.04 18.06 6.53
N CYS A 227 1.28 18.35 5.48
CA CYS A 227 1.17 17.51 4.29
C CYS A 227 2.50 17.38 3.55
N VAL A 228 3.18 18.50 3.28
CA VAL A 228 4.40 18.51 2.47
C VAL A 228 5.50 17.63 3.07
N PRO A 229 5.92 17.83 4.34
CA PRO A 229 6.95 16.97 4.93
C PRO A 229 6.55 15.49 4.99
N SER A 230 5.29 15.21 5.32
CA SER A 230 4.79 13.83 5.43
C SER A 230 4.75 13.14 4.07
N THR A 231 4.34 13.86 3.03
CA THR A 231 4.27 13.33 1.66
C THR A 231 5.65 13.16 1.06
N SER A 232 6.57 14.11 1.25
CA SER A 232 7.95 14.01 0.76
C SER A 232 8.63 12.73 1.25
N SER A 233 8.43 12.37 2.52
CA SER A 233 8.97 11.12 3.06
C SER A 233 8.40 9.87 2.38
N LYS A 234 7.12 9.87 2.01
CA LYS A 234 6.48 8.75 1.30
C LYS A 234 6.87 8.70 -0.18
N ILE A 235 7.03 9.85 -0.82
CA ILE A 235 7.45 9.94 -2.22
C ILE A 235 8.83 9.31 -2.40
N ILE A 236 9.78 9.58 -1.51
CA ILE A 236 11.13 9.01 -1.58
C ILE A 236 11.08 7.46 -1.60
N GLY A 237 10.27 6.85 -0.73
CA GLY A 237 10.06 5.41 -0.74
C GLY A 237 9.36 4.92 -2.02
N SER A 238 8.37 5.64 -2.50
CA SER A 238 7.61 5.28 -3.71
C SER A 238 8.41 5.42 -5.00
N ILE A 239 9.38 6.35 -5.07
CA ILE A 239 10.27 6.49 -6.24
C ILE A 239 11.11 5.23 -6.43
N SER A 240 11.69 4.68 -5.38
CA SER A 240 12.49 3.45 -5.50
C SER A 240 11.63 2.28 -6.01
N TYR A 241 10.40 2.14 -5.50
CA TYR A 241 9.46 1.13 -5.98
C TYR A 241 9.05 1.39 -7.45
N PHE A 242 8.84 2.65 -7.82
CA PHE A 242 8.52 3.05 -9.19
C PHE A 242 9.63 2.71 -10.19
N LEU A 243 10.89 2.88 -9.80
CA LEU A 243 12.06 2.58 -10.65
C LEU A 243 12.31 1.08 -10.81
N GLU A 244 11.83 0.23 -9.92
CA GLU A 244 12.09 -1.21 -9.93
C GLU A 244 11.75 -1.90 -11.26
N PRO A 245 10.49 -1.84 -11.77
CA PRO A 245 10.15 -2.49 -13.03
C PRO A 245 10.87 -1.86 -14.24
N ILE A 246 11.16 -0.55 -14.18
CA ILE A 246 11.90 0.14 -15.24
C ILE A 246 13.32 -0.41 -15.33
N VAL A 247 14.05 -0.46 -14.21
CA VAL A 247 15.43 -0.98 -14.16
C VAL A 247 15.44 -2.44 -14.56
N LEU A 248 14.57 -3.27 -13.99
CA LEU A 248 14.48 -4.69 -14.27
C LEU A 248 14.26 -4.96 -15.76
N THR A 249 13.23 -4.34 -16.34
CA THR A 249 12.87 -4.59 -17.76
C THR A 249 13.96 -4.13 -18.70
N ASN A 250 14.52 -2.93 -18.48
CA ASN A 250 15.56 -2.41 -19.37
C ASN A 250 16.84 -3.24 -19.32
N VAL A 251 17.29 -3.66 -18.13
CA VAL A 251 18.53 -4.44 -18.00
C VAL A 251 18.34 -5.86 -18.54
N LEU A 252 17.20 -6.53 -18.24
CA LEU A 252 16.95 -7.87 -18.78
C LEU A 252 16.83 -7.86 -20.31
N MET A 253 16.19 -6.85 -20.91
CA MET A 253 16.15 -6.72 -22.37
C MET A 253 17.53 -6.45 -22.98
N TYR A 254 18.35 -5.62 -22.33
CA TYR A 254 19.73 -5.38 -22.75
C TYR A 254 20.56 -6.68 -22.79
N VAL A 255 20.31 -7.58 -21.86
CA VAL A 255 21.02 -8.88 -21.75
C VAL A 255 20.45 -9.94 -22.71
N GLY A 256 19.33 -9.65 -23.39
CA GLY A 256 18.77 -10.48 -24.45
C GLY A 256 17.49 -11.25 -24.11
N TYR A 257 16.86 -10.98 -22.95
CA TYR A 257 15.55 -11.55 -22.65
C TYR A 257 14.44 -10.85 -23.43
N SER A 258 13.45 -11.62 -23.92
CA SER A 258 12.32 -11.05 -24.64
C SER A 258 11.37 -10.30 -23.68
N LYS A 259 10.69 -9.29 -24.20
CA LYS A 259 9.67 -8.53 -23.48
C LYS A 259 8.58 -9.45 -22.93
N ASP A 260 8.10 -10.39 -23.75
CA ASP A 260 6.98 -11.28 -23.36
C ASP A 260 7.39 -12.20 -22.22
N PHE A 261 8.62 -12.72 -22.24
CA PHE A 261 9.17 -13.48 -21.12
C PHE A 261 9.18 -12.65 -19.83
N ILE A 262 9.69 -11.40 -19.89
CA ILE A 262 9.78 -10.53 -18.71
C ILE A 262 8.38 -10.23 -18.16
N VAL A 263 7.42 -9.86 -19.00
CA VAL A 263 6.04 -9.56 -18.60
C VAL A 263 5.37 -10.79 -17.97
N TYR A 264 5.49 -11.93 -18.65
CA TYR A 264 4.89 -13.19 -18.18
C TYR A 264 5.44 -13.59 -16.81
N GLU A 265 6.76 -13.66 -16.68
CA GLU A 265 7.40 -14.07 -15.42
C GLU A 265 7.22 -13.05 -14.30
N TYR A 266 7.18 -11.73 -14.62
CA TYR A 266 6.83 -10.71 -13.64
C TYR A 266 5.43 -10.90 -13.11
N GLY A 267 4.49 -11.31 -13.95
CA GLY A 267 3.15 -11.72 -13.57
C GLY A 267 3.14 -12.96 -12.68
N VAL A 268 3.91 -14.00 -13.05
CA VAL A 268 4.05 -15.22 -12.26
C VAL A 268 4.56 -14.91 -10.85
N ILE A 269 5.60 -14.10 -10.73
CA ILE A 269 6.16 -13.74 -9.42
C ILE A 269 5.15 -12.94 -8.59
N ASN A 270 4.57 -11.87 -9.14
CA ASN A 270 3.75 -10.96 -8.36
C ASN A 270 2.33 -11.48 -8.10
N ALA A 271 1.72 -12.15 -9.10
CA ALA A 271 0.32 -12.59 -8.98
C ALA A 271 0.17 -13.91 -8.22
N TYR A 272 1.08 -14.84 -8.42
CA TYR A 272 0.99 -16.15 -7.79
C TYR A 272 1.91 -16.26 -6.58
N ALA A 273 3.23 -16.15 -6.75
CA ALA A 273 4.19 -16.38 -5.68
C ALA A 273 4.07 -15.35 -4.55
N MET A 274 4.25 -14.07 -4.85
CA MET A 274 4.20 -12.99 -3.84
C MET A 274 2.81 -12.84 -3.23
N SER A 275 1.76 -13.00 -4.02
CA SER A 275 0.38 -12.91 -3.52
C SER A 275 0.08 -13.97 -2.46
N LEU A 276 0.54 -15.20 -2.68
CA LEU A 276 0.38 -16.30 -1.73
C LEU A 276 1.26 -16.10 -0.50
N LEU A 277 2.54 -15.81 -0.69
CA LEU A 277 3.51 -15.65 0.40
C LEU A 277 3.21 -14.45 1.30
N LEU A 278 2.67 -13.36 0.76
CA LEU A 278 2.36 -12.15 1.53
C LEU A 278 0.94 -12.12 2.12
N MET A 279 0.08 -13.10 1.78
CA MET A 279 -1.28 -13.14 2.29
C MET A 279 -1.36 -13.04 3.83
N PRO A 280 -0.57 -13.76 4.62
CA PRO A 280 -0.65 -13.67 6.08
C PRO A 280 -0.10 -12.36 6.67
N GLN A 281 0.62 -11.56 5.89
CA GLN A 281 1.26 -10.32 6.36
C GLN A 281 0.27 -9.29 6.91
N PHE A 282 -1.00 -9.33 6.47
CA PHE A 282 -2.00 -8.39 6.98
C PHE A 282 -2.27 -8.55 8.49
N PHE A 283 -2.12 -9.76 9.03
CA PHE A 283 -2.24 -9.98 10.48
C PHE A 283 -1.12 -9.25 11.22
N THR A 284 0.13 -9.41 10.76
CA THR A 284 1.28 -8.80 11.43
C THR A 284 1.30 -7.28 11.28
N GLN A 285 0.82 -6.73 10.15
CA GLN A 285 0.64 -5.29 9.95
C GLN A 285 -0.34 -4.67 10.96
N ASN A 286 -1.51 -5.28 11.13
CA ASN A 286 -2.53 -4.79 12.06
C ASN A 286 -2.06 -4.89 13.52
N MET A 287 -1.38 -5.98 13.87
CA MET A 287 -0.79 -6.12 15.20
C MET A 287 0.31 -5.09 15.47
N ALA A 288 1.15 -4.82 14.48
CA ALA A 288 2.21 -3.82 14.59
C ALA A 288 1.67 -2.40 14.82
N THR A 289 0.58 -2.04 14.16
CA THR A 289 -0.04 -0.72 14.37
C THR A 289 -0.66 -0.56 15.76
N SER A 290 -1.20 -1.63 16.35
CA SER A 290 -1.75 -1.60 17.71
C SER A 290 -0.69 -1.43 18.80
N LEU A 291 0.56 -1.80 18.52
CA LEU A 291 1.69 -1.64 19.44
C LEU A 291 2.13 -0.18 19.59
N VAL A 292 1.96 0.64 18.55
CA VAL A 292 2.52 2.00 18.50
C VAL A 292 2.15 2.87 19.71
N PRO A 293 0.87 2.97 20.13
CA PRO A 293 0.49 3.81 21.27
C PRO A 293 1.09 3.33 22.60
N GLU A 294 1.13 2.00 22.80
CA GLU A 294 1.66 1.41 24.02
C GLU A 294 3.18 1.63 24.13
N LEU A 295 3.88 1.41 23.03
CA LEU A 295 5.33 1.58 22.98
C LEU A 295 5.73 3.05 23.16
N SER A 296 5.01 3.98 22.52
CA SER A 296 5.23 5.43 22.70
C SER A 296 5.03 5.86 24.14
N LYS A 297 4.04 5.30 24.85
CA LYS A 297 3.81 5.56 26.28
C LYS A 297 4.97 5.07 27.12
N TYR A 298 5.45 3.83 26.96
CA TYR A 298 6.60 3.34 27.75
C TYR A 298 7.87 4.13 27.47
N TYR A 299 8.11 4.50 26.22
CA TYR A 299 9.26 5.29 25.84
C TYR A 299 9.25 6.70 26.44
N SER A 300 8.07 7.37 26.45
CA SER A 300 7.94 8.69 27.10
C SER A 300 8.14 8.66 28.61
N LEU A 301 7.92 7.50 29.25
CA LEU A 301 8.19 7.27 30.67
C LEU A 301 9.64 6.85 30.95
N GLY A 302 10.52 6.79 29.94
CA GLY A 302 11.91 6.35 30.08
C GLY A 302 12.08 4.85 30.33
N ASN A 303 11.02 4.05 30.18
CA ASN A 303 11.06 2.62 30.48
C ASN A 303 11.52 1.80 29.27
N ASN A 304 12.84 1.85 28.97
CA ASN A 304 13.46 1.17 27.84
C ASN A 304 13.33 -0.36 27.95
N GLU A 305 13.30 -0.94 29.16
CA GLU A 305 13.16 -2.38 29.36
C GLU A 305 11.77 -2.89 28.92
N MET A 306 10.72 -2.16 29.25
CA MET A 306 9.37 -2.50 28.77
C MET A 306 9.26 -2.31 27.26
N CYS A 307 9.93 -1.30 26.67
CA CYS A 307 10.01 -1.14 25.23
C CYS A 307 10.65 -2.35 24.56
N LYS A 308 11.82 -2.80 25.03
CA LYS A 308 12.51 -4.00 24.54
C LYS A 308 11.61 -5.24 24.64
N LYS A 309 10.96 -5.43 25.80
CA LYS A 309 10.05 -6.57 26.04
C LYS A 309 8.89 -6.59 25.06
N ARG A 310 8.23 -5.44 24.82
CA ARG A 310 7.09 -5.32 23.90
C ARG A 310 7.48 -5.53 22.44
N ILE A 311 8.61 -4.95 22.01
CA ILE A 311 9.13 -5.17 20.65
C ILE A 311 9.45 -6.65 20.45
N LYS A 312 10.15 -7.29 21.41
CA LYS A 312 10.46 -8.73 21.34
C LYS A 312 9.19 -9.58 21.25
N GLN A 313 8.16 -9.26 22.05
CA GLN A 313 6.89 -9.99 22.03
C GLN A 313 6.20 -9.91 20.66
N ILE A 314 6.08 -8.72 20.06
CA ILE A 314 5.39 -8.58 18.77
C ILE A 314 6.19 -9.21 17.64
N VAL A 315 7.52 -9.09 17.66
CA VAL A 315 8.38 -9.76 16.69
C VAL A 315 8.23 -11.29 16.82
N LEU A 316 8.21 -11.83 18.04
CA LEU A 316 8.02 -13.27 18.27
C LEU A 316 6.66 -13.75 17.76
N ILE A 317 5.57 -13.01 18.04
CA ILE A 317 4.23 -13.34 17.55
C ILE A 317 4.19 -13.27 16.01
N SER A 318 4.81 -12.24 15.41
CA SER A 318 4.92 -12.12 13.96
C SER A 318 5.73 -13.25 13.33
N CYS A 319 6.82 -13.66 13.97
CA CYS A 319 7.60 -14.83 13.58
C CYS A 319 6.79 -16.13 13.70
N SER A 320 5.98 -16.28 14.75
CA SER A 320 5.15 -17.48 14.93
C SER A 320 4.06 -17.58 13.87
N ILE A 321 3.31 -16.49 13.64
CA ILE A 321 2.27 -16.44 12.60
C ILE A 321 2.90 -16.61 11.22
N GLY A 322 3.96 -15.84 10.93
CA GLY A 322 4.66 -15.86 9.66
C GLY A 322 5.35 -17.19 9.42
N GLY A 323 6.07 -17.71 10.41
CA GLY A 323 6.78 -18.98 10.33
C GLY A 323 5.84 -20.15 10.11
N LEU A 324 4.72 -20.23 10.84
CA LEU A 324 3.70 -21.25 10.63
C LEU A 324 3.09 -21.16 9.22
N SER A 325 2.71 -19.97 8.80
CA SER A 325 2.14 -19.76 7.46
C SER A 325 3.15 -20.11 6.36
N THR A 326 4.39 -19.69 6.52
CA THR A 326 5.47 -20.01 5.58
C THR A 326 5.71 -21.51 5.51
N LEU A 327 5.77 -22.18 6.65
CA LEU A 327 5.96 -23.64 6.72
C LEU A 327 4.86 -24.37 5.96
N ILE A 328 3.59 -24.01 6.20
CA ILE A 328 2.44 -24.61 5.54
C ILE A 328 2.48 -24.37 4.02
N ILE A 329 2.76 -23.14 3.60
CA ILE A 329 2.83 -22.78 2.17
C ILE A 329 4.01 -23.49 1.49
N THR A 330 5.14 -23.62 2.18
CA THR A 330 6.35 -24.30 1.64
C THR A 330 6.16 -25.81 1.51
N LEU A 331 5.46 -26.44 2.45
CA LEU A 331 5.20 -27.88 2.41
C LEU A 331 4.16 -28.23 1.34
N PHE A 332 3.16 -27.36 1.13
CA PHE A 332 2.04 -27.63 0.23
C PHE A 332 1.82 -26.54 -0.82
N PRO A 333 2.86 -26.07 -1.54
CA PRO A 333 2.72 -24.92 -2.44
C PRO A 333 1.80 -25.22 -3.62
N THR A 334 1.89 -26.42 -4.19
CA THR A 334 1.02 -26.87 -5.30
C THR A 334 -0.45 -26.93 -4.90
N PHE A 335 -0.74 -27.35 -3.67
CA PHE A 335 -2.12 -27.38 -3.16
C PHE A 335 -2.74 -25.98 -3.14
N PHE A 336 -2.03 -24.98 -2.59
CA PHE A 336 -2.53 -23.61 -2.55
C PHE A 336 -2.62 -22.98 -3.94
N LEU A 337 -1.63 -23.17 -4.80
CA LEU A 337 -1.65 -22.66 -6.16
C LEU A 337 -2.83 -23.26 -6.97
N ASN A 338 -3.08 -24.56 -6.84
CA ASN A 338 -4.18 -25.20 -7.55
C ASN A 338 -5.55 -24.76 -7.02
N ILE A 339 -5.73 -24.67 -5.70
CA ILE A 339 -7.02 -24.23 -5.12
C ILE A 339 -7.29 -22.75 -5.45
N LEU A 340 -6.29 -21.89 -5.28
CA LEU A 340 -6.49 -20.45 -5.44
C LEU A 340 -6.48 -20.02 -6.90
N TYR A 341 -5.60 -20.60 -7.72
CA TYR A 341 -5.32 -20.07 -9.07
C TYR A 341 -5.48 -21.10 -10.19
N HIS A 342 -5.75 -22.37 -9.88
CA HIS A 342 -5.83 -23.49 -10.85
C HIS A 342 -4.55 -23.63 -11.71
N THR A 343 -3.40 -23.46 -11.09
CA THR A 343 -2.10 -23.51 -11.76
C THR A 343 -1.00 -23.98 -10.81
N THR A 344 0.14 -24.35 -11.37
CA THR A 344 1.39 -24.62 -10.63
C THR A 344 2.47 -23.56 -10.91
N LEU A 345 2.12 -22.49 -11.64
CA LEU A 345 3.05 -21.42 -11.99
C LEU A 345 3.59 -20.73 -10.73
N GLY A 346 4.87 -20.43 -10.71
CA GLY A 346 5.54 -19.74 -9.60
C GLY A 346 6.02 -20.65 -8.48
N LEU A 347 5.91 -21.98 -8.62
CA LEU A 347 6.33 -22.96 -7.63
C LEU A 347 7.82 -22.75 -7.22
N ASP A 348 8.70 -22.59 -8.20
CA ASP A 348 10.14 -22.44 -7.95
C ASP A 348 10.45 -21.11 -7.24
N TYR A 349 9.74 -20.04 -7.59
CA TYR A 349 9.84 -18.75 -6.90
C TYR A 349 9.34 -18.83 -5.46
N ILE A 350 8.25 -19.57 -5.21
CA ILE A 350 7.74 -19.81 -3.85
C ILE A 350 8.80 -20.57 -3.03
N ARG A 351 9.36 -21.64 -3.57
CA ARG A 351 10.37 -22.45 -2.86
C ARG A 351 11.61 -21.64 -2.51
N LEU A 352 12.07 -20.77 -3.41
CA LEU A 352 13.24 -19.93 -3.19
C LEU A 352 12.99 -18.80 -2.19
N LEU A 353 11.80 -18.14 -2.27
CA LEU A 353 11.46 -17.02 -1.40
C LEU A 353 10.99 -17.44 -0.01
N SER A 354 10.36 -18.59 0.12
CA SER A 354 9.67 -18.99 1.35
C SER A 354 10.56 -18.97 2.60
N PRO A 355 11.84 -19.40 2.61
CA PRO A 355 12.66 -19.30 3.80
C PRO A 355 12.88 -17.87 4.31
N PHE A 356 12.81 -16.89 3.41
CA PHE A 356 13.05 -15.48 3.70
C PHE A 356 11.76 -14.70 3.99
N THR A 357 10.59 -15.29 3.74
CA THR A 357 9.31 -14.59 3.93
C THR A 357 9.02 -14.26 5.39
N ILE A 358 9.62 -14.96 6.35
CA ILE A 358 9.54 -14.62 7.76
C ILE A 358 10.01 -13.18 8.02
N LEU A 359 10.98 -12.69 7.24
CA LEU A 359 11.49 -11.33 7.34
C LEU A 359 10.44 -10.29 6.91
N PHE A 360 9.59 -10.58 5.90
CA PHE A 360 8.47 -9.72 5.55
C PHE A 360 7.50 -9.52 6.72
N TYR A 361 7.26 -10.55 7.50
CA TYR A 361 6.31 -10.47 8.63
C TYR A 361 6.85 -9.68 9.81
N ILE A 362 8.17 -9.61 9.99
CA ILE A 362 8.82 -8.81 11.06
C ILE A 362 9.09 -7.36 10.64
N GLU A 363 9.20 -7.07 9.36
CA GLU A 363 9.58 -5.74 8.86
C GLU A 363 8.62 -4.65 9.34
N TYR A 364 7.29 -4.86 9.24
CA TYR A 364 6.29 -3.90 9.72
C TYR A 364 6.37 -3.64 11.24
N PRO A 365 6.46 -4.64 12.10
CA PRO A 365 6.73 -4.44 13.52
C PRO A 365 7.96 -3.58 13.81
N LEU A 366 9.08 -3.80 13.12
CA LEU A 366 10.31 -3.04 13.31
C LEU A 366 10.17 -1.58 12.86
N ILE A 367 9.56 -1.33 11.71
CA ILE A 367 9.30 0.04 11.21
C ILE A 367 8.39 0.79 12.19
N ASN A 368 7.28 0.18 12.62
CA ASN A 368 6.34 0.77 13.56
C ASN A 368 6.96 1.00 14.95
N ALA A 369 7.86 0.12 15.39
CA ALA A 369 8.62 0.32 16.61
C ALA A 369 9.50 1.57 16.53
N LEU A 370 10.27 1.77 15.46
CA LEU A 370 11.06 3.00 15.26
C LEU A 370 10.20 4.25 15.22
N GLN A 371 9.03 4.19 14.58
CA GLN A 371 8.09 5.31 14.56
C GLN A 371 7.56 5.63 15.95
N ALA A 372 7.18 4.62 16.73
CA ALA A 372 6.70 4.75 18.11
C ALA A 372 7.77 5.33 19.05
N LEU A 373 9.04 4.99 18.82
CA LEU A 373 10.20 5.57 19.53
C LEU A 373 10.56 6.99 19.05
N GLY A 374 9.75 7.63 18.20
CA GLY A 374 10.01 8.97 17.66
C GLY A 374 11.16 9.04 16.65
N LYS A 375 11.64 7.89 16.15
CA LYS A 375 12.77 7.78 15.21
C LYS A 375 12.33 7.55 13.75
N SER A 376 11.23 8.19 13.34
CA SER A 376 10.69 8.09 11.97
C SER A 376 11.71 8.47 10.89
N LYS A 377 12.59 9.47 11.15
CA LYS A 377 13.67 9.83 10.24
C LYS A 377 14.71 8.72 10.07
N SER A 378 15.04 7.99 11.15
CA SER A 378 15.94 6.83 11.08
C SER A 378 15.29 5.68 10.30
N ALA A 379 14.01 5.39 10.55
CA ALA A 379 13.26 4.40 9.78
C ALA A 379 13.29 4.73 8.28
N MET A 380 13.01 5.98 7.92
CA MET A 380 13.08 6.45 6.52
C MET A 380 14.48 6.26 5.92
N LYS A 381 15.55 6.62 6.63
CA LYS A 381 16.93 6.42 6.15
C LYS A 381 17.22 4.95 5.89
N CYS A 382 16.84 4.05 6.78
CA CYS A 382 17.00 2.61 6.59
C CYS A 382 16.24 2.12 5.35
N THR A 383 14.99 2.57 5.16
CA THR A 383 14.20 2.24 3.96
C THR A 383 14.88 2.73 2.67
N ILE A 384 15.39 3.95 2.65
CA ILE A 384 16.07 4.52 1.47
C ILE A 384 17.33 3.71 1.14
N ILE A 385 18.17 3.42 2.14
CA ILE A 385 19.40 2.64 1.93
C ILE A 385 19.07 1.26 1.36
N SER A 386 18.14 0.54 1.98
CA SER A 386 17.76 -0.79 1.52
C SER A 386 17.12 -0.77 0.12
N SER A 387 16.34 0.25 -0.20
CA SER A 387 15.73 0.43 -1.54
C SER A 387 16.78 0.73 -2.62
N ILE A 388 17.78 1.57 -2.32
CA ILE A 388 18.89 1.84 -3.26
C ILE A 388 19.68 0.57 -3.52
N VAL A 389 20.03 -0.18 -2.46
CA VAL A 389 20.74 -1.45 -2.58
C VAL A 389 19.91 -2.44 -3.40
N ARG A 390 18.58 -2.49 -3.22
CA ARG A 390 17.69 -3.33 -4.02
C ARG A 390 17.76 -2.98 -5.51
N LEU A 391 17.69 -1.69 -5.88
CA LEU A 391 17.79 -1.25 -7.28
C LEU A 391 19.16 -1.60 -7.91
N ILE A 392 20.24 -1.38 -7.17
CA ILE A 392 21.60 -1.76 -7.61
C ILE A 392 21.69 -3.28 -7.76
N SER A 393 21.13 -4.05 -6.80
CA SER A 393 21.12 -5.51 -6.86
C SER A 393 20.31 -6.02 -8.07
N ILE A 394 19.15 -5.42 -8.37
CA ILE A 394 18.36 -5.77 -9.56
C ILE A 394 19.21 -5.56 -10.82
N ALA A 395 19.82 -4.39 -10.95
CA ALA A 395 20.63 -4.07 -12.12
C ALA A 395 21.83 -5.03 -12.26
N SER A 396 22.63 -5.21 -11.20
CA SER A 396 23.83 -6.04 -11.25
C SER A 396 23.52 -7.54 -11.42
N LEU A 397 22.53 -8.08 -10.74
CA LEU A 397 22.13 -9.48 -10.88
C LEU A 397 21.48 -9.77 -12.24
N SER A 398 20.74 -8.81 -12.82
CA SER A 398 20.16 -8.97 -14.14
C SER A 398 21.23 -9.09 -15.23
N LEU A 399 22.41 -8.45 -15.06
CA LEU A 399 23.55 -8.58 -15.97
C LEU A 399 24.16 -9.99 -15.98
N LEU A 400 23.96 -10.79 -14.92
CA LEU A 400 24.46 -12.16 -14.84
C LEU A 400 23.65 -13.18 -15.68
N LYS A 401 22.67 -12.73 -16.45
CA LYS A 401 21.80 -13.58 -17.29
C LYS A 401 21.01 -14.65 -16.54
N ILE A 402 20.69 -14.41 -15.27
CA ILE A 402 19.90 -15.34 -14.44
C ILE A 402 18.37 -15.11 -14.56
N GLY A 403 17.95 -14.27 -15.51
CA GLY A 403 16.53 -13.99 -15.76
C GLY A 403 15.84 -13.35 -14.56
N MET A 404 14.60 -13.75 -14.30
CA MET A 404 13.78 -13.19 -13.22
C MET A 404 14.23 -13.58 -11.79
N TYR A 405 15.17 -14.51 -11.66
CA TYR A 405 15.82 -14.79 -10.37
C TYR A 405 16.60 -13.56 -9.85
N SER A 406 17.02 -12.64 -10.71
CA SER A 406 17.60 -11.35 -10.32
C SER A 406 16.65 -10.52 -9.44
N LEU A 407 15.36 -10.50 -9.76
CA LEU A 407 14.33 -9.85 -8.94
C LEU A 407 14.20 -10.56 -7.59
N ILE A 408 14.10 -11.89 -7.59
CA ILE A 408 13.93 -12.69 -6.37
C ILE A 408 15.11 -12.49 -5.42
N LEU A 409 16.34 -12.60 -5.93
CA LEU A 409 17.55 -12.41 -5.11
C LEU A 409 17.66 -10.98 -4.59
N SER A 410 17.29 -9.98 -5.38
CA SER A 410 17.27 -8.58 -4.94
C SER A 410 16.25 -8.33 -3.82
N ILE A 411 15.08 -9.00 -3.86
CA ILE A 411 14.10 -8.97 -2.78
C ILE A 411 14.71 -9.58 -1.50
N ILE A 412 15.39 -10.71 -1.60
CA ILE A 412 16.05 -11.37 -0.46
C ILE A 412 17.12 -10.45 0.15
N ILE A 413 18.00 -9.87 -0.67
CA ILE A 413 19.03 -8.92 -0.24
C ILE A 413 18.40 -7.73 0.48
N ASN A 414 17.34 -7.17 -0.10
CA ASN A 414 16.62 -6.05 0.51
C ASN A 414 16.05 -6.41 1.89
N LEU A 415 15.41 -7.58 2.02
CA LEU A 415 14.80 -8.04 3.27
C LEU A 415 15.86 -8.26 4.37
N LEU A 416 16.96 -8.87 4.03
CA LEU A 416 18.08 -9.09 4.98
C LEU A 416 18.65 -7.75 5.44
N LEU A 417 18.93 -6.84 4.51
CA LEU A 417 19.50 -5.53 4.79
C LEU A 417 18.54 -4.65 5.59
N SER A 418 17.27 -4.54 5.17
CA SER A 418 16.27 -3.72 5.86
C SER A 418 16.03 -4.20 7.29
N THR A 419 15.86 -5.49 7.50
CA THR A 419 15.70 -6.10 8.82
C THR A 419 16.90 -5.85 9.72
N TYR A 420 18.11 -6.00 9.17
CA TYR A 420 19.35 -5.68 9.89
C TYR A 420 19.42 -4.21 10.30
N LEU A 421 19.18 -3.30 9.37
CA LEU A 421 19.24 -1.86 9.63
C LEU A 421 18.20 -1.41 10.67
N TYR A 422 16.95 -1.85 10.56
CA TYR A 422 15.92 -1.52 11.55
C TYR A 422 16.26 -2.06 12.93
N THR A 423 16.73 -3.31 13.01
CA THR A 423 17.11 -3.93 14.29
C THR A 423 18.31 -3.21 14.93
N LYS A 424 19.31 -2.81 14.12
CA LYS A 424 20.47 -2.04 14.58
C LYS A 424 20.06 -0.69 15.14
N GLU A 425 19.19 0.06 14.44
CA GLU A 425 18.70 1.36 14.91
C GLU A 425 17.84 1.24 16.19
N ILE A 426 16.98 0.23 16.29
CA ILE A 426 16.21 -0.02 17.52
C ILE A 426 17.13 -0.31 18.70
N LYS A 427 18.13 -1.18 18.53
CA LYS A 427 19.12 -1.46 19.58
C LYS A 427 19.85 -0.20 20.03
N LYS A 428 20.32 0.62 19.08
CA LYS A 428 20.99 1.90 19.36
C LYS A 428 20.11 2.87 20.17
N VAL A 429 18.83 2.97 19.85
CA VAL A 429 17.90 3.87 20.54
C VAL A 429 17.58 3.41 21.96
N LEU A 430 17.52 2.10 22.19
CA LEU A 430 17.15 1.53 23.48
C LEU A 430 18.38 1.18 24.37
N SER A 431 19.60 1.30 23.87
CA SER A 431 20.84 1.15 24.65
C SER A 431 21.27 2.45 25.31
N ASN A 432 20.84 3.58 24.74
CA ASN A 432 21.01 4.92 25.32
C ASN A 432 19.79 5.25 26.21
#